data_fff170e90ed56f9e62dbd9a6fecbfe2c
#
_entry.id   fff170e90ed56f9e62dbd9a6fecbfe2c
#
_cell.length_a   1.000
_cell.length_b   1.000
_cell.length_c   1.000
_cell.angle_alpha   90.00
_cell.angle_beta   90.00
_cell.angle_gamma   90.00
#
_symmetry.space_group_name_H-M   'P 1'
#
loop_
_entity.id
_entity.type
_entity.pdbx_description
1 polymer ?
#
loop_
_entity_poly.entity_id
_entity_poly.type
_entity_poly.pdbx_seq_one_letter_code
_entity_poly.pdbx_strand_id
1 'polypeptide(L)'
;MKAMLSTEVGGPETLQLTDMPTPEPGKKQVRIRVHAAGVNFPDTLIIRDLYQMKPPRPFAPGGEVAGVVEAVGEEVKHLHIGDRVLGMSGFGGFATELVLNAERAVKIPDNMPYDEAACFVLTYGTSHHALKDRAELKAGESVLILGAAGGVGIAAVELAKAAGAKVIAAVSSEEKAQFCRDAGADETLIYTREMSDRAAQKEFSNQIKALSGRDGVDVIYDAVGGDYAEPAVRSLAWKGRYLVVGFPAGIPKIPLNLTLLKGCQIVGVFWGAHTLREPQNHAENMGDLFRLYSEGKVKPRISASYTLENAGEALQLLQDRKVLGKVVITMP
;
A
#
# COMPACT_ATOMS: atom_id res chain seq x y z
N MET A 1 21.03 5.28 -18.75
CA MET A 1 20.12 4.43 -17.98
C MET A 1 18.97 3.94 -18.85
N LYS A 2 18.30 2.85 -18.43
CA LYS A 2 17.04 2.40 -19.09
C LYS A 2 15.84 2.79 -18.25
N ALA A 3 14.74 3.19 -18.88
CA ALA A 3 13.49 3.52 -18.19
C ALA A 3 12.27 3.05 -19.00
N MET A 4 11.23 2.61 -18.32
CA MET A 4 9.93 2.31 -18.89
C MET A 4 9.07 3.58 -18.86
N LEU A 5 8.82 4.21 -20.01
CA LEU A 5 8.21 5.54 -20.09
C LEU A 5 6.73 5.49 -20.50
N SER A 6 5.92 6.29 -19.80
CA SER A 6 4.60 6.73 -20.25
C SER A 6 4.81 7.98 -21.13
N THR A 7 4.65 7.82 -22.45
CA THR A 7 4.84 8.90 -23.44
C THR A 7 3.51 9.57 -23.80
N GLU A 8 2.40 8.87 -23.59
CA GLU A 8 1.02 9.33 -23.82
C GLU A 8 0.10 8.88 -22.71
N VAL A 9 -1.12 9.39 -22.67
CA VAL A 9 -2.17 8.93 -21.74
C VAL A 9 -2.69 7.59 -22.23
N GLY A 10 -2.53 6.52 -21.41
CA GLY A 10 -2.97 5.21 -21.85
C GLY A 10 -2.83 4.14 -20.79
N GLY A 11 -3.06 2.90 -21.17
CA GLY A 11 -2.88 1.72 -20.33
C GLY A 11 -1.43 1.23 -20.31
N PRO A 12 -1.17 0.08 -19.63
CA PRO A 12 0.17 -0.52 -19.60
C PRO A 12 0.77 -0.82 -20.96
N GLU A 13 -0.07 -1.04 -21.97
CA GLU A 13 0.30 -1.31 -23.36
C GLU A 13 0.96 -0.13 -24.09
N THR A 14 0.81 1.09 -23.55
CA THR A 14 1.41 2.30 -24.12
C THR A 14 2.82 2.59 -23.59
N LEU A 15 3.29 1.83 -22.62
CA LEU A 15 4.60 2.01 -22.03
C LEU A 15 5.72 1.61 -22.98
N GLN A 16 6.81 2.39 -23.01
CA GLN A 16 7.94 2.20 -23.89
C GLN A 16 9.26 2.14 -23.15
N LEU A 17 10.01 1.04 -23.32
CA LEU A 17 11.36 0.94 -22.81
C LEU A 17 12.29 1.85 -23.61
N THR A 18 12.98 2.75 -22.95
CA THR A 18 13.78 3.79 -23.60
C THR A 18 15.14 3.95 -22.91
N ASP A 19 16.19 4.12 -23.73
CA ASP A 19 17.51 4.53 -23.22
C ASP A 19 17.52 6.04 -22.98
N MET A 20 17.96 6.44 -21.79
CA MET A 20 18.03 7.83 -21.35
C MET A 20 19.42 8.18 -20.79
N PRO A 21 19.81 9.45 -20.80
CA PRO A 21 20.99 9.89 -20.03
C PRO A 21 20.82 9.57 -18.54
N THR A 22 21.92 9.20 -17.89
CA THR A 22 21.97 9.08 -16.42
C THR A 22 21.73 10.44 -15.78
N PRO A 23 20.73 10.58 -14.86
CA PRO A 23 20.45 11.86 -14.23
C PRO A 23 21.48 12.19 -13.15
N GLU A 24 21.87 13.45 -13.01
CA GLU A 24 22.72 13.92 -11.92
C GLU A 24 21.91 14.48 -10.75
N PRO A 25 22.28 14.16 -9.50
CA PRO A 25 21.56 14.64 -8.33
C PRO A 25 21.84 16.12 -8.09
N GLY A 26 20.80 16.90 -7.78
CA GLY A 26 20.92 18.26 -7.27
C GLY A 26 21.44 18.27 -5.83
N LYS A 27 21.66 19.48 -5.26
CA LYS A 27 22.31 19.70 -3.96
C LYS A 27 21.77 18.86 -2.80
N LYS A 28 20.45 18.67 -2.71
CA LYS A 28 19.75 17.92 -1.64
C LYS A 28 19.26 16.56 -2.10
N GLN A 29 19.78 16.06 -3.21
CA GLN A 29 19.30 14.84 -3.83
C GLN A 29 20.35 13.74 -3.79
N VAL A 30 19.89 12.50 -3.96
CA VAL A 30 20.72 11.33 -4.19
C VAL A 30 20.31 10.67 -5.48
N ARG A 31 21.27 10.06 -6.18
CA ARG A 31 21.01 9.12 -7.25
C ARG A 31 21.12 7.71 -6.69
N ILE A 32 20.09 6.92 -6.95
CA ILE A 32 19.99 5.52 -6.54
C ILE A 32 20.08 4.67 -7.80
N ARG A 33 21.00 3.70 -7.82
CA ARG A 33 20.93 2.56 -8.71
C ARG A 33 19.84 1.64 -8.20
N VAL A 34 18.76 1.53 -8.96
CA VAL A 34 17.56 0.78 -8.58
C VAL A 34 17.83 -0.71 -8.81
N HIS A 35 17.64 -1.52 -7.78
CA HIS A 35 17.67 -2.98 -7.85
C HIS A 35 16.27 -3.57 -7.94
N ALA A 36 15.30 -2.90 -7.32
CA ALA A 36 13.90 -3.31 -7.35
C ALA A 36 12.97 -2.10 -7.25
N ALA A 37 11.80 -2.19 -7.89
CA ALA A 37 10.71 -1.23 -7.77
C ALA A 37 9.40 -1.96 -7.46
N GLY A 38 8.70 -1.52 -6.41
CA GLY A 38 7.41 -2.07 -6.04
C GLY A 38 6.31 -1.55 -6.96
N VAL A 39 5.45 -2.45 -7.44
CA VAL A 39 4.29 -2.09 -8.27
C VAL A 39 3.08 -1.83 -7.38
N ASN A 40 2.41 -0.70 -7.61
CA ASN A 40 1.30 -0.24 -6.79
C ASN A 40 0.09 0.18 -7.65
N PHE A 41 -1.09 0.18 -7.05
CA PHE A 41 -2.31 0.59 -7.74
C PHE A 41 -2.24 2.04 -8.27
N PRO A 42 -1.67 3.03 -7.55
CA PRO A 42 -1.42 4.36 -8.09
C PRO A 42 -0.65 4.40 -9.40
N ASP A 43 0.26 3.45 -9.65
CA ASP A 43 1.03 3.39 -10.89
C ASP A 43 0.12 3.12 -12.10
N THR A 44 -0.96 2.35 -11.90
CA THR A 44 -1.97 2.10 -12.95
C THR A 44 -2.84 3.32 -13.24
N LEU A 45 -2.99 4.22 -12.26
CA LEU A 45 -3.80 5.44 -12.38
C LEU A 45 -3.00 6.61 -12.96
N ILE A 46 -1.72 6.74 -12.57
CA ILE A 46 -0.88 7.88 -12.97
C ILE A 46 -0.61 7.90 -14.49
N ILE A 47 -0.44 6.73 -15.11
CA ILE A 47 -0.26 6.61 -16.57
C ILE A 47 -1.52 6.99 -17.36
N ARG A 48 -2.70 6.98 -16.70
CA ARG A 48 -4.02 7.33 -17.26
C ARG A 48 -4.52 8.72 -16.85
N ASP A 49 -3.70 9.52 -16.18
CA ASP A 49 -4.08 10.82 -15.59
C ASP A 49 -5.29 10.76 -14.64
N LEU A 50 -5.51 9.60 -14.00
CA LEU A 50 -6.59 9.36 -13.04
C LEU A 50 -6.14 9.50 -11.58
N TYR A 51 -4.88 9.85 -11.34
CA TYR A 51 -4.32 10.07 -10.00
C TYR A 51 -4.20 11.55 -9.69
N GLN A 52 -4.06 11.92 -8.40
CA GLN A 52 -3.91 13.32 -7.98
C GLN A 52 -2.61 13.95 -8.52
N MET A 53 -1.56 13.14 -8.65
CA MET A 53 -0.29 13.55 -9.25
C MET A 53 -0.33 13.28 -10.75
N LYS A 54 0.02 14.28 -11.54
CA LYS A 54 0.09 14.21 -13.01
C LYS A 54 1.45 14.72 -13.48
N PRO A 55 2.47 13.85 -13.51
CA PRO A 55 3.79 14.26 -14.01
C PRO A 55 3.73 14.68 -15.49
N PRO A 56 4.55 15.66 -15.91
CA PRO A 56 4.69 15.94 -17.32
C PRO A 56 5.29 14.73 -18.06
N ARG A 57 4.75 14.40 -19.23
CA ARG A 57 5.27 13.33 -20.09
C ARG A 57 6.47 13.79 -20.90
N PRO A 58 7.43 12.90 -21.23
CA PRO A 58 7.49 11.49 -20.80
C PRO A 58 7.95 11.32 -19.35
N PHE A 59 7.40 10.33 -18.63
CA PHE A 59 7.85 9.96 -17.28
C PHE A 59 7.79 8.44 -17.08
N ALA A 60 8.63 7.90 -16.20
CA ALA A 60 8.52 6.52 -15.75
C ALA A 60 7.52 6.42 -14.59
N PRO A 61 6.57 5.46 -14.54
CA PRO A 61 5.83 5.15 -13.33
C PRO A 61 6.74 4.52 -12.25
N GLY A 62 6.14 4.01 -11.16
CA GLY A 62 6.88 3.41 -10.05
C GLY A 62 7.13 4.40 -8.93
N GLY A 63 6.32 4.28 -7.85
CA GLY A 63 6.34 5.22 -6.73
C GLY A 63 7.28 4.86 -5.60
N GLU A 64 7.77 3.62 -5.53
CA GLU A 64 8.71 3.13 -4.50
C GLU A 64 9.79 2.25 -5.11
N VAL A 65 11.00 2.37 -4.59
CA VAL A 65 12.18 1.64 -5.07
C VAL A 65 13.06 1.19 -3.92
N ALA A 66 13.95 0.23 -4.19
CA ALA A 66 15.08 -0.07 -3.34
C ALA A 66 16.35 -0.25 -4.19
N GLY A 67 17.49 0.15 -3.64
CA GLY A 67 18.74 0.08 -4.36
C GLY A 67 19.93 0.63 -3.56
N VAL A 68 20.96 1.04 -4.28
CA VAL A 68 22.20 1.56 -3.71
C VAL A 68 22.40 3.01 -4.12
N VAL A 69 22.80 3.84 -3.19
CA VAL A 69 23.18 5.24 -3.46
C VAL A 69 24.48 5.26 -4.26
N GLU A 70 24.47 5.85 -5.46
CA GLU A 70 25.65 5.98 -6.33
C GLU A 70 26.22 7.40 -6.40
N ALA A 71 25.38 8.40 -6.13
CA ALA A 71 25.83 9.79 -6.08
C ALA A 71 25.01 10.56 -5.04
N VAL A 72 25.65 11.55 -4.42
CA VAL A 72 25.06 12.40 -3.39
C VAL A 72 25.29 13.87 -3.71
N GLY A 73 24.27 14.69 -3.54
CA GLY A 73 24.39 16.14 -3.65
C GLY A 73 25.16 16.76 -2.48
N GLU A 74 25.78 17.91 -2.69
CA GLU A 74 26.70 18.55 -1.76
C GLU A 74 26.11 18.86 -0.36
N GLU A 75 24.80 19.04 -0.27
CA GLU A 75 24.10 19.34 0.98
C GLU A 75 23.58 18.09 1.71
N VAL A 76 23.72 16.91 1.14
CA VAL A 76 23.30 15.63 1.78
C VAL A 76 24.33 15.22 2.83
N LYS A 77 23.88 14.96 4.08
CA LYS A 77 24.77 14.65 5.21
C LYS A 77 24.54 13.26 5.81
N HIS A 78 23.36 12.67 5.60
CA HIS A 78 22.91 11.44 6.28
C HIS A 78 22.99 10.19 5.40
N LEU A 79 23.22 10.36 4.09
CA LEU A 79 23.40 9.27 3.13
C LEU A 79 24.77 9.36 2.45
N HIS A 80 25.34 8.21 2.14
CA HIS A 80 26.68 8.08 1.52
C HIS A 80 26.59 7.13 0.33
N ILE A 81 27.53 7.27 -0.60
CA ILE A 81 27.71 6.32 -1.70
C ILE A 81 27.92 4.92 -1.11
N GLY A 82 27.20 3.94 -1.65
CA GLY A 82 27.20 2.56 -1.17
C GLY A 82 26.10 2.24 -0.16
N ASP A 83 25.40 3.22 0.40
CA ASP A 83 24.28 2.96 1.30
C ASP A 83 23.17 2.21 0.59
N ARG A 84 22.66 1.15 1.23
CA ARG A 84 21.48 0.41 0.81
C ARG A 84 20.24 1.15 1.31
N VAL A 85 19.35 1.50 0.39
CA VAL A 85 18.20 2.35 0.73
C VAL A 85 16.90 1.84 0.08
N LEU A 86 15.77 2.14 0.72
CA LEU A 86 14.48 2.25 0.06
C LEU A 86 14.16 3.74 -0.17
N GLY A 87 13.39 4.03 -1.21
CA GLY A 87 13.01 5.40 -1.55
C GLY A 87 11.56 5.50 -2.01
N MET A 88 10.91 6.62 -1.63
CA MET A 88 9.57 6.95 -2.07
C MET A 88 9.61 8.14 -3.02
N SER A 89 9.50 7.89 -4.31
CA SER A 89 9.58 8.90 -5.37
C SER A 89 8.21 9.45 -5.81
N GLY A 90 7.17 8.63 -5.71
CA GLY A 90 5.85 8.88 -6.28
C GLY A 90 5.74 8.49 -7.77
N PHE A 91 6.81 8.63 -8.53
CA PHE A 91 7.00 8.16 -9.91
C PHE A 91 8.52 8.13 -10.22
N GLY A 92 8.89 7.55 -11.35
CA GLY A 92 10.29 7.47 -11.79
C GLY A 92 10.99 6.15 -11.46
N GLY A 93 10.38 5.28 -10.64
CA GLY A 93 11.02 4.07 -10.14
C GLY A 93 11.15 2.93 -11.16
N PHE A 94 10.39 2.93 -12.26
CA PHE A 94 10.55 1.95 -13.33
C PHE A 94 11.70 2.35 -14.26
N ALA A 95 12.87 2.47 -13.66
CA ALA A 95 14.11 2.85 -14.31
C ALA A 95 15.30 2.25 -13.56
N THR A 96 16.41 2.04 -14.26
CA THR A 96 17.64 1.51 -13.65
C THR A 96 18.32 2.49 -12.69
N GLU A 97 18.02 3.78 -12.82
CA GLU A 97 18.53 4.84 -11.94
C GLU A 97 17.44 5.86 -11.65
N LEU A 98 17.43 6.38 -10.44
CA LEU A 98 16.46 7.36 -9.96
C LEU A 98 17.14 8.44 -9.13
N VAL A 99 16.81 9.71 -9.38
CA VAL A 99 17.17 10.83 -8.53
C VAL A 99 15.97 11.23 -7.68
N LEU A 100 16.16 11.34 -6.37
CA LEU A 100 15.13 11.83 -5.44
C LEU A 100 15.75 12.66 -4.31
N ASN A 101 14.92 13.43 -3.60
CA ASN A 101 15.36 14.15 -2.40
C ASN A 101 15.85 13.15 -1.35
N ALA A 102 17.02 13.41 -0.78
CA ALA A 102 17.66 12.52 0.20
C ALA A 102 16.77 12.21 1.42
N GLU A 103 15.92 13.15 1.83
CA GLU A 103 14.94 12.96 2.92
C GLU A 103 13.87 11.91 2.62
N ARG A 104 13.73 11.51 1.35
CA ARG A 104 12.78 10.47 0.91
C ARG A 104 13.43 9.11 0.76
N ALA A 105 14.72 8.99 1.04
CA ALA A 105 15.47 7.74 1.03
C ALA A 105 15.83 7.36 2.47
N VAL A 106 15.57 6.11 2.83
CA VAL A 106 15.80 5.58 4.18
C VAL A 106 16.72 4.36 4.05
N LYS A 107 17.76 4.29 4.91
CA LYS A 107 18.63 3.11 4.97
C LYS A 107 17.83 1.89 5.39
N ILE A 108 18.02 0.78 4.69
CA ILE A 108 17.39 -0.49 5.00
C ILE A 108 18.27 -1.36 5.89
N PRO A 109 17.69 -2.26 6.70
CA PRO A 109 18.48 -3.27 7.43
C PRO A 109 19.37 -4.11 6.51
N ASP A 110 20.55 -4.50 6.98
CA ASP A 110 21.52 -5.25 6.18
C ASP A 110 20.98 -6.59 5.65
N ASN A 111 20.09 -7.22 6.39
CA ASN A 111 19.46 -8.48 6.03
C ASN A 111 18.19 -8.33 5.20
N MET A 112 17.75 -7.11 4.86
CA MET A 112 16.55 -6.88 4.06
C MET A 112 16.89 -6.93 2.56
N PRO A 113 16.33 -7.87 1.77
CA PRO A 113 16.52 -7.93 0.32
C PRO A 113 15.90 -6.71 -0.37
N TYR A 114 16.40 -6.33 -1.55
CA TYR A 114 15.90 -5.15 -2.28
C TYR A 114 14.46 -5.31 -2.77
N ASP A 115 14.04 -6.50 -3.15
CA ASP A 115 12.67 -6.80 -3.56
C ASP A 115 11.68 -6.60 -2.40
N GLU A 116 12.01 -7.07 -1.19
CA GLU A 116 11.21 -6.82 0.00
C GLU A 116 11.22 -5.33 0.37
N ALA A 117 12.37 -4.67 0.32
CA ALA A 117 12.51 -3.25 0.63
C ALA A 117 11.70 -2.36 -0.33
N ALA A 118 11.70 -2.68 -1.64
CA ALA A 118 10.92 -1.98 -2.66
C ALA A 118 9.40 -2.21 -2.53
N CYS A 119 8.97 -3.20 -1.76
CA CYS A 119 7.56 -3.52 -1.51
C CYS A 119 7.10 -3.14 -0.10
N PHE A 120 7.87 -2.33 0.62
CA PHE A 120 7.68 -2.12 2.06
C PHE A 120 7.08 -0.76 2.40
N VAL A 121 7.71 0.33 1.98
CA VAL A 121 7.42 1.66 2.52
C VAL A 121 5.98 2.12 2.23
N LEU A 122 5.48 1.91 1.02
CA LEU A 122 4.14 2.39 0.65
C LEU A 122 3.05 1.57 1.34
N THR A 123 3.16 0.25 1.32
CA THR A 123 2.11 -0.64 1.85
C THR A 123 2.12 -0.70 3.37
N TYR A 124 3.27 -0.96 3.98
CA TYR A 124 3.38 -1.01 5.44
C TYR A 124 3.29 0.38 6.07
N GLY A 125 3.88 1.42 5.44
CA GLY A 125 3.75 2.79 5.91
C GLY A 125 2.30 3.27 5.93
N THR A 126 1.55 3.03 4.85
CA THR A 126 0.12 3.36 4.78
C THR A 126 -0.67 2.62 5.87
N SER A 127 -0.48 1.30 6.00
CA SER A 127 -1.27 0.47 6.91
C SER A 127 -0.88 0.71 8.38
N HIS A 128 0.39 0.98 8.66
CA HIS A 128 0.85 1.34 10.00
C HIS A 128 0.26 2.68 10.44
N HIS A 129 0.36 3.71 9.59
CA HIS A 129 -0.28 5.00 9.84
C HIS A 129 -1.79 4.86 10.06
N ALA A 130 -2.45 4.07 9.22
CA ALA A 130 -3.89 3.82 9.36
C ALA A 130 -4.25 3.20 10.71
N LEU A 131 -3.57 2.15 11.12
CA LEU A 131 -3.90 1.38 12.33
C LEU A 131 -3.38 2.04 13.60
N LYS A 132 -2.14 2.54 13.61
CA LYS A 132 -1.52 3.17 14.79
C LYS A 132 -2.00 4.60 14.99
N ASP A 133 -1.80 5.47 13.98
CA ASP A 133 -2.01 6.91 14.18
C ASP A 133 -3.47 7.32 13.99
N ARG A 134 -4.18 6.69 13.02
CA ARG A 134 -5.55 7.10 12.68
C ARG A 134 -6.61 6.34 13.45
N ALA A 135 -6.45 5.03 13.62
CA ALA A 135 -7.37 4.21 14.40
C ALA A 135 -7.01 4.15 15.88
N GLU A 136 -5.77 4.43 16.26
CA GLU A 136 -5.27 4.18 17.63
C GLU A 136 -5.63 2.75 18.09
N LEU A 137 -5.33 1.76 17.21
CA LEU A 137 -5.70 0.36 17.41
C LEU A 137 -5.08 -0.18 18.71
N LYS A 138 -5.90 -0.87 19.51
CA LYS A 138 -5.50 -1.47 20.78
C LYS A 138 -5.53 -2.98 20.71
N ALA A 139 -4.66 -3.63 21.48
CA ALA A 139 -4.71 -5.08 21.66
C ALA A 139 -6.09 -5.54 22.17
N GLY A 140 -6.58 -6.64 21.60
CA GLY A 140 -7.89 -7.20 21.91
C GLY A 140 -9.06 -6.56 21.14
N GLU A 141 -8.85 -5.48 20.40
CA GLU A 141 -9.86 -4.97 19.44
C GLU A 141 -9.96 -5.89 18.21
N SER A 142 -11.10 -5.82 17.53
CA SER A 142 -11.35 -6.53 16.26
C SER A 142 -11.18 -5.60 15.07
N VAL A 143 -10.50 -6.08 14.01
CA VAL A 143 -10.27 -5.33 12.77
C VAL A 143 -10.81 -6.12 11.59
N LEU A 144 -11.75 -5.52 10.85
CA LEU A 144 -12.14 -6.00 9.53
C LEU A 144 -11.28 -5.32 8.46
N ILE A 145 -10.66 -6.10 7.59
CA ILE A 145 -9.83 -5.58 6.48
C ILE A 145 -10.50 -5.94 5.16
N LEU A 146 -11.05 -4.94 4.45
CA LEU A 146 -11.59 -5.10 3.09
C LEU A 146 -10.44 -5.09 2.08
N GLY A 147 -10.46 -6.04 1.14
CA GLY A 147 -9.36 -6.22 0.18
C GLY A 147 -8.08 -6.75 0.83
N ALA A 148 -8.23 -7.59 1.85
CA ALA A 148 -7.15 -8.04 2.72
C ALA A 148 -5.98 -8.74 1.99
N ALA A 149 -6.22 -9.38 0.84
CA ALA A 149 -5.19 -10.06 0.07
C ALA A 149 -4.39 -9.12 -0.87
N GLY A 150 -4.74 -7.84 -0.99
CA GLY A 150 -3.95 -6.86 -1.73
C GLY A 150 -2.75 -6.32 -0.93
N GLY A 151 -1.86 -5.56 -1.57
CA GLY A 151 -0.61 -5.08 -0.96
C GLY A 151 -0.80 -4.36 0.38
N VAL A 152 -1.64 -3.31 0.44
CA VAL A 152 -1.93 -2.59 1.70
C VAL A 152 -2.79 -3.43 2.65
N GLY A 153 -3.67 -4.29 2.11
CA GLY A 153 -4.53 -5.16 2.92
C GLY A 153 -3.73 -6.22 3.68
N ILE A 154 -2.79 -6.91 3.01
CA ILE A 154 -1.99 -7.95 3.66
C ILE A 154 -1.02 -7.34 4.68
N ALA A 155 -0.48 -6.16 4.40
CA ALA A 155 0.30 -5.40 5.38
C ALA A 155 -0.54 -5.04 6.62
N ALA A 156 -1.82 -4.65 6.41
CA ALA A 156 -2.74 -4.38 7.52
C ALA A 156 -3.05 -5.64 8.34
N VAL A 157 -3.19 -6.83 7.69
CA VAL A 157 -3.37 -8.12 8.39
C VAL A 157 -2.20 -8.38 9.35
N GLU A 158 -0.97 -8.33 8.84
CA GLU A 158 0.23 -8.60 9.64
C GLU A 158 0.42 -7.56 10.76
N LEU A 159 0.22 -6.29 10.48
CA LEU A 159 0.35 -5.21 11.45
C LEU A 159 -0.72 -5.26 12.54
N ALA A 160 -1.98 -5.50 12.19
CA ALA A 160 -3.06 -5.66 13.16
C ALA A 160 -2.83 -6.90 14.05
N LYS A 161 -2.33 -7.99 13.48
CA LYS A 161 -1.94 -9.19 14.23
C LYS A 161 -0.77 -8.90 15.17
N ALA A 162 0.26 -8.20 14.71
CA ALA A 162 1.39 -7.79 15.53
C ALA A 162 0.98 -6.85 16.70
N ALA A 163 -0.09 -6.05 16.50
CA ALA A 163 -0.67 -5.20 17.53
C ALA A 163 -1.58 -5.97 18.53
N GLY A 164 -1.79 -7.27 18.34
CA GLY A 164 -2.62 -8.10 19.23
C GLY A 164 -4.13 -7.98 18.99
N ALA A 165 -4.56 -7.52 17.82
CA ALA A 165 -5.95 -7.44 17.44
C ALA A 165 -6.48 -8.80 16.93
N LYS A 166 -7.82 -9.00 16.98
CA LYS A 166 -8.51 -10.05 16.24
C LYS A 166 -8.72 -9.59 14.79
N VAL A 167 -8.15 -10.31 13.83
CA VAL A 167 -8.14 -9.93 12.41
C VAL A 167 -9.16 -10.73 11.61
N ILE A 168 -10.08 -10.02 10.95
CA ILE A 168 -11.07 -10.57 10.02
C ILE A 168 -10.69 -10.09 8.62
N ALA A 169 -10.23 -11.01 7.78
CA ALA A 169 -9.81 -10.70 6.41
C ALA A 169 -10.98 -10.92 5.43
N ALA A 170 -11.46 -9.85 4.81
CA ALA A 170 -12.50 -9.93 3.79
C ALA A 170 -11.89 -9.93 2.39
N VAL A 171 -12.23 -10.96 1.61
CA VAL A 171 -11.62 -11.28 0.31
C VAL A 171 -12.64 -11.82 -0.70
N SER A 172 -12.25 -12.01 -1.96
CA SER A 172 -13.14 -12.43 -3.05
C SER A 172 -12.99 -13.89 -3.50
N SER A 173 -12.12 -14.67 -2.87
CA SER A 173 -11.93 -16.11 -3.20
C SER A 173 -11.30 -16.87 -2.04
N GLU A 174 -11.43 -18.21 -2.05
CA GLU A 174 -10.81 -19.08 -1.05
C GLU A 174 -9.28 -19.03 -1.11
N GLU A 175 -8.68 -18.96 -2.29
CA GLU A 175 -7.24 -18.77 -2.46
C GLU A 175 -6.75 -17.52 -1.69
N LYS A 176 -7.46 -16.41 -1.84
CA LYS A 176 -7.17 -15.16 -1.12
C LYS A 176 -7.40 -15.28 0.38
N ALA A 177 -8.41 -16.05 0.79
CA ALA A 177 -8.66 -16.31 2.20
C ALA A 177 -7.52 -17.12 2.82
N GLN A 178 -7.05 -18.16 2.13
CA GLN A 178 -5.91 -18.95 2.60
C GLN A 178 -4.64 -18.09 2.71
N PHE A 179 -4.37 -17.25 1.71
CA PHE A 179 -3.24 -16.32 1.74
C PHE A 179 -3.28 -15.37 2.96
N CYS A 180 -4.48 -14.90 3.35
CA CYS A 180 -4.65 -14.07 4.55
C CYS A 180 -4.49 -14.88 5.85
N ARG A 181 -4.97 -16.12 5.92
CA ARG A 181 -4.74 -17.00 7.07
C ARG A 181 -3.25 -17.26 7.30
N ASP A 182 -2.51 -17.52 6.22
CA ASP A 182 -1.05 -17.70 6.27
C ASP A 182 -0.30 -16.44 6.72
N ALA A 183 -0.94 -15.28 6.61
CA ALA A 183 -0.43 -13.99 7.11
C ALA A 183 -0.89 -13.67 8.54
N GLY A 184 -1.70 -14.52 9.16
CA GLY A 184 -2.13 -14.39 10.54
C GLY A 184 -3.56 -13.88 10.76
N ALA A 185 -4.41 -13.83 9.71
CA ALA A 185 -5.83 -13.56 9.90
C ALA A 185 -6.49 -14.66 10.76
N ASP A 186 -7.25 -14.23 11.78
CA ASP A 186 -7.96 -15.15 12.68
C ASP A 186 -9.23 -15.70 12.03
N GLU A 187 -9.89 -14.86 11.24
CA GLU A 187 -11.12 -15.19 10.52
C GLU A 187 -11.04 -14.70 9.08
N THR A 188 -11.76 -15.36 8.18
CA THR A 188 -11.87 -14.93 6.78
C THR A 188 -13.32 -14.85 6.36
N LEU A 189 -13.64 -13.82 5.55
CA LEU A 189 -14.96 -13.62 4.97
C LEU A 189 -14.85 -13.52 3.45
N ILE A 190 -15.48 -14.46 2.74
CA ILE A 190 -15.53 -14.42 1.27
C ILE A 190 -16.79 -13.66 0.86
N TYR A 191 -16.61 -12.53 0.20
CA TYR A 191 -17.72 -11.71 -0.29
C TYR A 191 -17.90 -11.84 -1.81
N THR A 192 -19.13 -11.68 -2.26
CA THR A 192 -19.45 -11.64 -3.68
C THR A 192 -19.04 -10.32 -4.32
N ARG A 193 -18.76 -10.34 -5.63
CA ARG A 193 -18.45 -9.10 -6.38
C ARG A 193 -19.67 -8.19 -6.57
N GLU A 194 -20.86 -8.74 -6.50
CA GLU A 194 -22.13 -8.00 -6.61
C GLU A 194 -22.64 -7.63 -5.22
N MET A 195 -22.45 -6.37 -4.86
CA MET A 195 -22.85 -5.80 -3.56
C MET A 195 -23.91 -4.69 -3.71
N SER A 196 -24.52 -4.58 -4.88
CA SER A 196 -25.56 -3.57 -5.17
C SER A 196 -26.93 -3.90 -4.58
N ASP A 197 -27.22 -5.19 -4.32
CA ASP A 197 -28.48 -5.65 -3.72
C ASP A 197 -28.48 -5.46 -2.20
N ARG A 198 -29.60 -4.93 -1.67
CA ARG A 198 -29.79 -4.70 -0.23
C ARG A 198 -29.76 -5.98 0.61
N ALA A 199 -30.24 -7.10 0.07
CA ALA A 199 -30.19 -8.38 0.77
C ALA A 199 -28.75 -8.86 0.93
N ALA A 200 -27.94 -8.77 -0.13
CA ALA A 200 -26.52 -9.09 -0.10
C ALA A 200 -25.74 -8.18 0.88
N GLN A 201 -26.03 -6.87 0.89
CA GLN A 201 -25.44 -5.93 1.84
C GLN A 201 -25.80 -6.26 3.30
N LYS A 202 -27.06 -6.61 3.56
CA LYS A 202 -27.52 -7.01 4.90
C LYS A 202 -26.83 -8.29 5.36
N GLU A 203 -26.76 -9.28 4.48
CA GLU A 203 -26.09 -10.55 4.76
C GLU A 203 -24.60 -10.34 5.05
N PHE A 204 -23.91 -9.56 4.24
CA PHE A 204 -22.51 -9.20 4.46
C PHE A 204 -22.27 -8.53 5.83
N SER A 205 -23.14 -7.56 6.18
CA SER A 205 -23.07 -6.92 7.51
C SER A 205 -23.31 -7.91 8.66
N ASN A 206 -24.25 -8.87 8.49
CA ASN A 206 -24.55 -9.88 9.51
C ASN A 206 -23.37 -10.85 9.68
N GLN A 207 -22.74 -11.29 8.59
CA GLN A 207 -21.55 -12.16 8.62
C GLN A 207 -20.39 -11.49 9.35
N ILE A 208 -20.13 -10.20 9.08
CA ILE A 208 -19.08 -9.44 9.79
C ILE A 208 -19.36 -9.43 11.30
N LYS A 209 -20.59 -9.15 11.72
CA LYS A 209 -20.97 -9.14 13.13
C LYS A 209 -20.81 -10.50 13.78
N ALA A 210 -21.22 -11.57 13.10
CA ALA A 210 -21.06 -12.94 13.60
C ALA A 210 -19.58 -13.28 13.83
N LEU A 211 -18.70 -12.92 12.88
CA LEU A 211 -17.25 -13.18 13.00
C LEU A 211 -16.58 -12.31 14.06
N SER A 212 -17.10 -11.11 14.35
CA SER A 212 -16.53 -10.24 15.39
C SER A 212 -16.64 -10.85 16.80
N GLY A 213 -17.64 -11.70 17.04
CA GLY A 213 -17.97 -12.25 18.35
C GLY A 213 -18.54 -11.22 19.33
N ARG A 214 -18.97 -10.05 18.85
CA ARG A 214 -19.53 -8.90 19.58
C ARG A 214 -20.60 -8.23 18.73
N ASP A 215 -21.18 -7.12 19.20
CA ASP A 215 -22.17 -6.32 18.44
C ASP A 215 -21.62 -5.59 17.21
N GLY A 216 -20.42 -5.93 16.77
CA GLY A 216 -19.74 -5.37 15.61
C GLY A 216 -18.22 -5.37 15.76
N VAL A 217 -17.52 -4.84 14.75
CA VAL A 217 -16.06 -4.72 14.73
C VAL A 217 -15.62 -3.34 15.23
N ASP A 218 -14.49 -3.27 15.91
CA ASP A 218 -13.97 -2.02 16.48
C ASP A 218 -13.34 -1.13 15.40
N VAL A 219 -12.67 -1.73 14.41
CA VAL A 219 -12.01 -1.02 13.32
C VAL A 219 -12.36 -1.67 11.98
N ILE A 220 -12.63 -0.85 10.97
CA ILE A 220 -12.72 -1.28 9.58
C ILE A 220 -11.60 -0.57 8.79
N TYR A 221 -10.75 -1.36 8.15
CA TYR A 221 -9.75 -0.89 7.20
C TYR A 221 -10.29 -1.09 5.78
N ASP A 222 -10.70 -0.02 5.11
CA ASP A 222 -11.27 -0.11 3.77
C ASP A 222 -10.31 0.36 2.68
N ALA A 223 -9.74 -0.61 1.96
CA ALA A 223 -8.94 -0.41 0.77
C ALA A 223 -9.71 -0.72 -0.53
N VAL A 224 -11.04 -0.83 -0.49
CA VAL A 224 -11.92 -1.24 -1.61
C VAL A 224 -12.89 -0.15 -2.01
N GLY A 225 -13.62 0.42 -1.06
CA GLY A 225 -14.67 1.42 -1.30
C GLY A 225 -15.93 0.85 -1.96
N GLY A 226 -16.59 1.67 -2.77
CA GLY A 226 -17.82 1.28 -3.50
C GLY A 226 -18.96 0.85 -2.60
N ASP A 227 -19.78 -0.10 -3.07
CA ASP A 227 -20.98 -0.59 -2.37
C ASP A 227 -20.67 -1.45 -1.13
N TYR A 228 -19.41 -1.80 -0.88
CA TYR A 228 -19.01 -2.50 0.35
C TYR A 228 -18.97 -1.61 1.59
N ALA A 229 -18.80 -0.30 1.40
CA ALA A 229 -18.56 0.64 2.49
C ALA A 229 -19.79 0.79 3.43
N GLU A 230 -20.99 0.97 2.89
CA GLU A 230 -22.18 1.13 3.73
C GLU A 230 -22.46 -0.10 4.62
N PRO A 231 -22.54 -1.34 4.09
CA PRO A 231 -22.75 -2.51 4.94
C PRO A 231 -21.61 -2.75 5.93
N ALA A 232 -20.38 -2.38 5.59
CA ALA A 232 -19.25 -2.41 6.52
C ALA A 232 -19.48 -1.42 7.68
N VAL A 233 -19.83 -0.16 7.40
CA VAL A 233 -20.14 0.83 8.45
C VAL A 233 -21.30 0.35 9.34
N ARG A 234 -22.31 -0.32 8.77
CA ARG A 234 -23.42 -0.92 9.54
C ARG A 234 -22.99 -2.04 10.48
N SER A 235 -21.81 -2.64 10.25
CA SER A 235 -21.24 -3.69 11.10
C SER A 235 -20.26 -3.17 12.17
N LEU A 236 -19.99 -1.86 12.24
CA LEU A 236 -19.19 -1.28 13.31
C LEU A 236 -19.80 -1.47 14.68
N ALA A 237 -18.97 -1.69 15.67
CA ALA A 237 -19.32 -1.59 17.09
C ALA A 237 -19.59 -0.14 17.50
N TRP A 238 -20.11 0.06 18.71
CA TRP A 238 -20.24 1.38 19.31
C TRP A 238 -18.86 2.04 19.46
N LYS A 239 -18.73 3.29 18.98
CA LYS A 239 -17.46 4.05 18.90
C LYS A 239 -16.42 3.43 17.95
N GLY A 240 -16.82 2.56 17.03
CA GLY A 240 -15.92 1.98 16.03
C GLY A 240 -15.37 3.04 15.06
N ARG A 241 -14.27 2.69 14.38
CA ARG A 241 -13.58 3.56 13.42
C ARG A 241 -13.56 2.92 12.04
N TYR A 242 -14.06 3.64 11.04
CA TYR A 242 -13.98 3.26 9.64
C TYR A 242 -12.86 4.03 8.95
N LEU A 243 -11.80 3.35 8.55
CA LEU A 243 -10.62 3.93 7.92
C LEU A 243 -10.79 3.95 6.40
N VAL A 244 -10.77 5.13 5.83
CA VAL A 244 -10.88 5.37 4.39
C VAL A 244 -9.48 5.35 3.78
N VAL A 245 -9.10 4.25 3.11
CA VAL A 245 -7.74 4.03 2.57
C VAL A 245 -7.69 4.11 1.05
N GLY A 246 -8.69 3.56 0.35
CA GLY A 246 -8.71 3.58 -1.11
C GLY A 246 -10.04 3.19 -1.73
N PHE A 247 -10.17 3.39 -3.05
CA PHE A 247 -11.46 3.29 -3.77
C PHE A 247 -11.38 2.51 -5.09
N PRO A 248 -10.68 1.39 -5.21
CA PRO A 248 -10.61 0.66 -6.49
C PRO A 248 -11.98 0.15 -6.98
N ALA A 249 -12.99 0.04 -6.10
CA ALA A 249 -14.37 -0.27 -6.47
C ALA A 249 -15.26 0.97 -6.64
N GLY A 250 -14.69 2.18 -6.55
CA GLY A 250 -15.39 3.46 -6.66
C GLY A 250 -15.51 4.20 -5.32
N ILE A 251 -15.77 5.51 -5.40
CA ILE A 251 -15.94 6.35 -4.20
C ILE A 251 -17.25 5.98 -3.50
N PRO A 252 -17.22 5.59 -2.21
CA PRO A 252 -18.41 5.13 -1.50
C PRO A 252 -19.37 6.29 -1.18
N LYS A 253 -20.65 5.96 -1.10
CA LYS A 253 -21.71 6.86 -0.62
C LYS A 253 -22.24 6.32 0.70
N ILE A 254 -21.81 6.91 1.82
CA ILE A 254 -22.20 6.46 3.16
C ILE A 254 -23.27 7.41 3.71
N PRO A 255 -24.44 6.90 4.12
CA PRO A 255 -25.45 7.70 4.82
C PRO A 255 -24.91 8.17 6.18
N LEU A 256 -24.70 9.48 6.35
CA LEU A 256 -24.06 10.05 7.55
C LEU A 256 -24.84 9.81 8.85
N ASN A 257 -26.15 9.56 8.78
CA ASN A 257 -26.95 9.18 9.96
C ASN A 257 -26.44 7.90 10.65
N LEU A 258 -25.68 7.04 9.94
CA LEU A 258 -25.06 5.85 10.54
C LEU A 258 -24.01 6.23 11.58
N THR A 259 -23.30 7.32 11.38
CA THR A 259 -22.29 7.78 12.36
C THR A 259 -22.95 8.20 13.68
N LEU A 260 -24.11 8.87 13.60
CA LEU A 260 -24.89 9.25 14.78
C LEU A 260 -25.46 8.00 15.50
N LEU A 261 -26.06 7.07 14.75
CA LEU A 261 -26.70 5.89 15.34
C LEU A 261 -25.73 4.93 16.02
N LYS A 262 -24.48 4.89 15.54
CA LYS A 262 -23.43 4.01 16.08
C LYS A 262 -22.40 4.74 16.95
N GLY A 263 -22.49 6.07 17.02
CA GLY A 263 -21.46 6.87 17.68
C GLY A 263 -20.06 6.63 17.08
N CYS A 264 -19.98 6.20 15.81
CA CYS A 264 -18.73 5.81 15.15
C CYS A 264 -18.07 6.98 14.43
N GLN A 265 -16.84 6.76 13.99
CA GLN A 265 -16.03 7.72 13.25
C GLN A 265 -15.74 7.24 11.83
N ILE A 266 -15.71 8.16 10.87
CA ILE A 266 -15.16 7.95 9.52
C ILE A 266 -13.85 8.73 9.46
N VAL A 267 -12.74 8.03 9.26
CA VAL A 267 -11.38 8.55 9.42
C VAL A 267 -10.62 8.43 8.11
N GLY A 268 -10.19 9.55 7.55
CA GLY A 268 -9.36 9.57 6.34
C GLY A 268 -7.92 9.12 6.61
N VAL A 269 -7.38 8.33 5.68
CA VAL A 269 -5.98 7.87 5.69
C VAL A 269 -5.29 8.39 4.44
N PHE A 270 -4.52 9.47 4.56
CA PHE A 270 -3.74 10.02 3.46
C PHE A 270 -2.24 10.02 3.81
N TRP A 271 -1.67 8.83 3.83
CA TRP A 271 -0.28 8.61 4.23
C TRP A 271 0.74 9.44 3.42
N GLY A 272 0.55 9.59 2.10
CA GLY A 272 1.45 10.43 1.29
C GLY A 272 1.52 11.89 1.74
N ALA A 273 0.40 12.47 2.19
CA ALA A 273 0.41 13.81 2.78
C ALA A 273 0.99 13.82 4.20
N HIS A 274 0.74 12.75 4.98
CA HIS A 274 1.31 12.59 6.31
C HIS A 274 2.83 12.62 6.29
N THR A 275 3.49 11.88 5.39
CA THR A 275 4.96 11.87 5.29
C THR A 275 5.58 13.25 5.08
N LEU A 276 4.86 14.16 4.43
CA LEU A 276 5.31 15.53 4.16
C LEU A 276 4.98 16.51 5.29
N ARG A 277 3.84 16.32 5.96
CA ARG A 277 3.34 17.23 6.99
C ARG A 277 3.84 16.90 8.38
N GLU A 278 4.12 15.62 8.63
CA GLU A 278 4.52 15.07 9.92
C GLU A 278 5.77 14.17 9.76
N PRO A 279 6.89 14.71 9.19
CA PRO A 279 8.06 13.90 8.82
C PRO A 279 8.71 13.23 10.04
N GLN A 280 8.64 13.82 11.22
CA GLN A 280 9.19 13.23 12.44
C GLN A 280 8.38 11.99 12.86
N ASN A 281 7.05 12.08 12.87
CA ASN A 281 6.19 10.93 13.18
C ASN A 281 6.36 9.82 12.10
N HIS A 282 6.52 10.22 10.83
CA HIS A 282 6.83 9.24 9.77
C HIS A 282 8.16 8.52 10.02
N ALA A 283 9.21 9.21 10.46
CA ALA A 283 10.49 8.59 10.77
C ALA A 283 10.38 7.62 11.98
N GLU A 284 9.63 7.97 13.01
CA GLU A 284 9.34 7.09 14.15
C GLU A 284 8.58 5.83 13.69
N ASN A 285 7.57 6.00 12.81
CA ASN A 285 6.81 4.90 12.24
C ASN A 285 7.69 3.97 11.39
N MET A 286 8.64 4.51 10.63
CA MET A 286 9.62 3.70 9.89
C MET A 286 10.53 2.91 10.83
N GLY A 287 10.96 3.49 11.94
CA GLY A 287 11.71 2.78 13.00
C GLY A 287 10.93 1.60 13.57
N ASP A 288 9.64 1.82 13.91
CA ASP A 288 8.75 0.74 14.37
C ASP A 288 8.60 -0.38 13.33
N LEU A 289 8.42 -0.02 12.06
CA LEU A 289 8.26 -0.97 10.96
C LEU A 289 9.52 -1.81 10.75
N PHE A 290 10.72 -1.22 10.77
CA PHE A 290 11.96 -1.98 10.66
C PHE A 290 12.21 -2.88 11.87
N ARG A 291 11.81 -2.46 13.07
CA ARG A 291 11.84 -3.31 14.27
C ARG A 291 10.91 -4.52 14.10
N LEU A 292 9.65 -4.32 13.68
CA LEU A 292 8.70 -5.41 13.43
C LEU A 292 9.19 -6.36 12.32
N TYR A 293 9.83 -5.82 11.28
CA TYR A 293 10.45 -6.63 10.24
C TYR A 293 11.59 -7.49 10.80
N SER A 294 12.49 -6.89 11.59
CA SER A 294 13.61 -7.60 12.21
C SER A 294 13.18 -8.66 13.21
N GLU A 295 12.04 -8.46 13.86
CA GLU A 295 11.38 -9.44 14.74
C GLU A 295 10.63 -10.54 13.97
N GLY A 296 10.57 -10.47 12.64
CA GLY A 296 9.84 -11.42 11.79
C GLY A 296 8.31 -11.31 11.90
N LYS A 297 7.79 -10.22 12.46
CA LYS A 297 6.34 -10.01 12.64
C LYS A 297 5.64 -9.48 11.38
N VAL A 298 6.38 -8.84 10.52
CA VAL A 298 5.90 -8.34 9.22
C VAL A 298 6.92 -8.68 8.14
N LYS A 299 6.42 -9.05 6.95
CA LYS A 299 7.27 -9.35 5.81
C LYS A 299 6.51 -9.13 4.49
N PRO A 300 7.00 -8.32 3.54
CA PRO A 300 6.38 -8.17 2.23
C PRO A 300 6.17 -9.52 1.54
N ARG A 301 4.92 -9.81 1.19
CA ARG A 301 4.54 -11.05 0.50
C ARG A 301 4.52 -10.79 -0.99
N ILE A 302 5.59 -11.15 -1.68
CA ILE A 302 5.78 -10.94 -3.11
C ILE A 302 5.26 -12.17 -3.84
N SER A 303 4.24 -12.00 -4.69
CA SER A 303 3.62 -13.10 -5.45
C SER A 303 4.14 -13.21 -6.88
N ALA A 304 4.71 -12.13 -7.42
CA ALA A 304 5.27 -12.13 -8.76
C ALA A 304 6.41 -11.12 -8.90
N SER A 305 7.41 -11.49 -9.71
CA SER A 305 8.54 -10.64 -10.08
C SER A 305 8.63 -10.55 -11.60
N TYR A 306 8.87 -9.34 -12.10
CA TYR A 306 9.01 -9.03 -13.52
C TYR A 306 10.32 -8.30 -13.76
N THR A 307 10.84 -8.37 -14.99
CA THR A 307 11.94 -7.50 -15.42
C THR A 307 11.40 -6.12 -15.81
N LEU A 308 12.28 -5.13 -15.97
CA LEU A 308 11.88 -3.78 -16.40
C LEU A 308 11.15 -3.79 -17.74
N GLU A 309 11.60 -4.64 -18.66
CA GLU A 309 10.99 -4.82 -19.99
C GLU A 309 9.52 -5.25 -19.92
N ASN A 310 9.17 -6.01 -18.88
CA ASN A 310 7.83 -6.58 -18.68
C ASN A 310 7.00 -5.79 -17.65
N ALA A 311 7.41 -4.55 -17.34
CA ALA A 311 6.69 -3.69 -16.38
C ALA A 311 5.21 -3.45 -16.74
N GLY A 312 4.89 -3.42 -18.05
CA GLY A 312 3.51 -3.33 -18.52
C GLY A 312 2.66 -4.53 -18.10
N GLU A 313 3.20 -5.76 -18.15
CA GLU A 313 2.49 -6.97 -17.71
C GLU A 313 2.24 -6.94 -16.19
N ALA A 314 3.22 -6.44 -15.42
CA ALA A 314 3.08 -6.28 -13.97
C ALA A 314 1.93 -5.32 -13.61
N LEU A 315 1.79 -4.19 -14.33
CA LEU A 315 0.68 -3.26 -14.15
C LEU A 315 -0.66 -3.87 -14.59
N GLN A 316 -0.68 -4.63 -15.70
CA GLN A 316 -1.89 -5.30 -16.17
C GLN A 316 -2.41 -6.32 -15.14
N LEU A 317 -1.51 -7.05 -14.48
CA LEU A 317 -1.86 -8.01 -13.44
C LEU A 317 -2.61 -7.34 -12.27
N LEU A 318 -2.19 -6.10 -11.87
CA LEU A 318 -2.88 -5.31 -10.84
C LEU A 318 -4.27 -4.85 -11.32
N GLN A 319 -4.39 -4.40 -12.57
CA GLN A 319 -5.68 -3.98 -13.14
C GLN A 319 -6.69 -5.13 -13.18
N ASP A 320 -6.23 -6.33 -13.51
CA ASP A 320 -7.03 -7.55 -13.53
C ASP A 320 -7.46 -8.03 -12.14
N ARG A 321 -6.94 -7.41 -11.06
CA ARG A 321 -7.18 -7.80 -9.65
C ARG A 321 -6.79 -9.24 -9.33
N LYS A 322 -5.75 -9.76 -10.02
CA LYS A 322 -5.24 -11.13 -9.87
C LYS A 322 -4.07 -11.23 -8.88
N VAL A 323 -3.61 -10.10 -8.35
CA VAL A 323 -2.46 -10.03 -7.43
C VAL A 323 -2.82 -10.54 -6.04
N LEU A 324 -1.92 -11.31 -5.44
CA LEU A 324 -1.84 -11.63 -4.03
C LEU A 324 -0.64 -10.86 -3.43
N GLY A 325 -0.88 -10.02 -2.42
CA GLY A 325 0.20 -9.23 -1.82
C GLY A 325 0.83 -8.23 -2.79
N LYS A 326 2.11 -8.40 -3.09
CA LYS A 326 2.91 -7.44 -3.87
C LYS A 326 3.46 -8.06 -5.16
N VAL A 327 3.67 -7.18 -6.12
CA VAL A 327 4.41 -7.43 -7.36
C VAL A 327 5.62 -6.52 -7.37
N VAL A 328 6.75 -7.02 -7.82
CA VAL A 328 8.02 -6.28 -7.90
C VAL A 328 8.59 -6.31 -9.32
N ILE A 329 9.22 -5.22 -9.73
CA ILE A 329 10.06 -5.16 -10.91
C ILE A 329 11.50 -5.20 -10.44
N THR A 330 12.28 -6.16 -10.94
CA THR A 330 13.71 -6.28 -10.65
C THR A 330 14.54 -5.69 -11.78
N MET A 331 15.59 -4.99 -11.42
CA MET A 331 16.56 -4.41 -12.35
C MET A 331 17.83 -5.31 -12.42
N PRO A 332 18.53 -5.31 -13.58
CA PRO A 332 19.72 -6.11 -13.75
C PRO A 332 20.89 -5.67 -12.84
#